data_72ef31e5be1153cda97ee1517f8bc4a2
#
_entry.id   72ef31e5be1153cda97ee1517f8bc4a2
#
_cell.length_a   1.000
_cell.length_b   1.000
_cell.length_c   1.000
_cell.angle_alpha   90.00
_cell.angle_beta   90.00
_cell.angle_gamma   90.00
#
_symmetry.space_group_name_H-M   'P 1'
#
loop_
_entity.id
_entity.type
_entity.pdbx_description
1 polymer ?
#
loop_
_entity_poly.entity_id
_entity_poly.type
_entity_poly.pdbx_seq_one_letter_code
_entity_poly.pdbx_strand_id
1 'polypeptide(L)'
;MRKIVLILACVAMAVQAMGQAAPNRTWKTKVSDALGLMPAPDPAEYNRLMGDLLSTGSQGVDMLVSMFDGTNNVPVAYALSGWAAFVSSGHEADRKVFAEGIVRGLDGSADPEIAAFYIRLLQQAGGDESVDALAARVSDKRLGSPALVALASIGTPKAKQAIAGAVKTGEGDRVALAHAVGDAAVASPEIEQVLLSWLGSDDTLDKEAYYALSKIGTSASLPALRAAAEKAQYTGEPTNATEAYSQLIAKLYADGRTKEAGAEANRLLKKATAAGAEQSRIAAARILASQ
;
A
#
# COMPACT_ATOMS: atom_id res chain seq x y z
N MET A 1 54.76 -41.60 -24.08
CA MET A 1 54.90 -40.92 -22.76
C MET A 1 54.76 -39.38 -22.81
N ARG A 2 55.35 -38.66 -23.80
CA ARG A 2 55.23 -37.18 -23.90
C ARG A 2 53.82 -36.65 -24.12
N LYS A 3 52.95 -37.39 -24.83
CA LYS A 3 51.56 -36.93 -25.06
C LYS A 3 50.62 -37.05 -23.84
N ILE A 4 50.87 -37.99 -22.94
CA ILE A 4 50.12 -38.21 -21.72
C ILE A 4 50.43 -37.12 -20.65
N VAL A 5 51.71 -36.70 -20.61
CA VAL A 5 52.16 -35.63 -19.70
C VAL A 5 51.53 -34.28 -20.07
N LEU A 6 51.34 -33.99 -21.38
CA LEU A 6 50.70 -32.76 -21.84
C LEU A 6 49.21 -32.71 -21.50
N ILE A 7 48.48 -33.82 -21.58
CA ILE A 7 47.05 -33.91 -21.25
C ILE A 7 46.83 -33.75 -19.74
N LEU A 8 47.70 -34.33 -18.91
CA LEU A 8 47.66 -34.18 -17.47
C LEU A 8 47.97 -32.72 -17.02
N ALA A 9 48.88 -32.03 -17.71
CA ALA A 9 49.18 -30.62 -17.42
C ALA A 9 48.00 -29.67 -17.79
N CYS A 10 47.31 -29.94 -18.91
CA CYS A 10 46.12 -29.17 -19.30
C CYS A 10 44.92 -29.39 -18.35
N VAL A 11 44.73 -30.63 -17.87
CA VAL A 11 43.68 -30.93 -16.88
C VAL A 11 43.98 -30.29 -15.51
N ALA A 12 45.27 -30.31 -15.08
CA ALA A 12 45.66 -29.64 -13.84
C ALA A 12 45.51 -28.12 -13.90
N MET A 13 45.75 -27.46 -15.05
CA MET A 13 45.47 -26.01 -15.22
C MET A 13 43.99 -25.70 -15.29
N ALA A 14 43.15 -26.57 -15.85
CA ALA A 14 41.71 -26.39 -15.87
C ALA A 14 41.08 -26.55 -14.47
N VAL A 15 41.59 -27.45 -13.63
CA VAL A 15 41.13 -27.63 -12.24
C VAL A 15 41.59 -26.50 -11.33
N GLN A 16 42.74 -25.87 -11.59
CA GLN A 16 43.18 -24.68 -10.85
C GLN A 16 42.40 -23.43 -11.21
N ALA A 17 41.85 -23.33 -12.42
CA ALA A 17 40.97 -22.23 -12.81
C ALA A 17 39.57 -22.31 -12.14
N MET A 18 39.12 -23.49 -11.71
CA MET A 18 37.85 -23.69 -10.98
C MET A 18 37.97 -23.46 -9.48
N GLY A 19 39.16 -23.24 -8.94
CA GLY A 19 39.40 -23.06 -7.50
C GLY A 19 39.76 -21.65 -7.04
N GLN A 20 39.77 -20.66 -7.94
CA GLN A 20 39.87 -19.27 -7.51
C GLN A 20 38.51 -18.82 -7.04
N ALA A 21 38.35 -18.68 -5.71
CA ALA A 21 37.24 -17.96 -5.14
C ALA A 21 37.10 -16.64 -5.92
N ALA A 22 35.89 -16.37 -6.45
CA ALA A 22 35.62 -15.14 -7.17
C ALA A 22 36.14 -13.96 -6.33
N PRO A 23 36.88 -13.01 -6.92
CA PRO A 23 37.45 -11.90 -6.17
C PRO A 23 36.40 -11.27 -5.31
N ASN A 24 36.71 -10.99 -4.04
CA ASN A 24 35.74 -10.49 -3.07
C ASN A 24 35.21 -9.15 -3.59
N ARG A 25 34.06 -9.18 -4.31
CA ARG A 25 33.49 -8.02 -4.97
C ARG A 25 33.12 -6.99 -3.90
N THR A 26 33.58 -5.77 -4.06
CA THR A 26 33.19 -4.66 -3.19
C THR A 26 31.69 -4.38 -3.36
N TRP A 27 31.07 -3.74 -2.38
CA TRP A 27 29.68 -3.35 -2.49
C TRP A 27 29.40 -2.44 -3.72
N LYS A 28 30.35 -1.54 -4.07
CA LYS A 28 30.26 -0.71 -5.28
C LYS A 28 30.25 -1.56 -6.56
N THR A 29 31.13 -2.54 -6.65
CA THR A 29 31.15 -3.46 -7.78
C THR A 29 29.85 -4.23 -7.90
N LYS A 30 29.28 -4.71 -6.79
CA LYS A 30 28.00 -5.41 -6.80
C LYS A 30 26.86 -4.55 -7.35
N VAL A 31 26.78 -3.27 -6.93
CA VAL A 31 25.77 -2.33 -7.46
C VAL A 31 25.99 -2.10 -8.96
N SER A 32 27.25 -1.84 -9.40
CA SER A 32 27.55 -1.59 -10.81
C SER A 32 27.26 -2.80 -11.70
N ASP A 33 27.62 -4.01 -11.25
CA ASP A 33 27.35 -5.26 -11.95
C ASP A 33 25.82 -5.49 -12.07
N ALA A 34 25.08 -5.25 -10.97
CA ALA A 34 23.63 -5.37 -11.00
C ALA A 34 23.00 -4.41 -12.01
N LEU A 35 23.41 -3.14 -12.00
CA LEU A 35 22.89 -2.14 -12.96
C LEU A 35 23.19 -2.48 -14.41
N GLY A 36 24.39 -3.05 -14.69
CA GLY A 36 24.78 -3.48 -16.03
C GLY A 36 23.96 -4.65 -16.58
N LEU A 37 23.26 -5.37 -15.70
CA LEU A 37 22.43 -6.55 -16.05
C LEU A 37 20.92 -6.29 -15.85
N MET A 38 20.52 -5.07 -15.55
CA MET A 38 19.11 -4.70 -15.42
C MET A 38 18.55 -4.15 -16.75
N PRO A 39 17.32 -4.55 -17.10
CA PRO A 39 16.44 -5.50 -16.42
C PRO A 39 16.95 -6.95 -16.52
N ALA A 40 16.74 -7.71 -15.44
CA ALA A 40 17.15 -9.11 -15.40
C ALA A 40 16.43 -9.95 -16.46
N PRO A 41 17.14 -10.85 -17.19
CA PRO A 41 16.55 -11.60 -18.30
C PRO A 41 15.58 -12.71 -17.84
N ASP A 42 15.76 -13.22 -16.61
CA ASP A 42 14.94 -14.29 -16.05
C ASP A 42 14.87 -14.23 -14.51
N PRO A 43 13.96 -15.00 -13.87
CA PRO A 43 13.79 -14.99 -12.43
C PRO A 43 15.02 -15.45 -11.62
N ALA A 44 15.85 -16.34 -12.15
CA ALA A 44 17.03 -16.82 -11.44
C ALA A 44 18.09 -15.72 -11.35
N GLU A 45 18.32 -15.03 -12.47
CA GLU A 45 19.22 -13.88 -12.51
C GLU A 45 18.69 -12.72 -11.67
N TYR A 46 17.37 -12.45 -11.72
CA TYR A 46 16.74 -11.46 -10.83
C TYR A 46 17.03 -11.76 -9.36
N ASN A 47 16.79 -12.98 -8.89
CA ASN A 47 17.04 -13.36 -7.50
C ASN A 47 18.51 -13.23 -7.12
N ARG A 48 19.42 -13.59 -8.03
CA ARG A 48 20.85 -13.43 -7.82
C ARG A 48 21.26 -11.96 -7.66
N LEU A 49 20.76 -11.10 -8.56
CA LEU A 49 21.04 -9.66 -8.54
C LEU A 49 20.47 -8.99 -7.30
N MET A 50 19.25 -9.37 -6.89
CA MET A 50 18.65 -8.87 -5.66
C MET A 50 19.44 -9.31 -4.42
N GLY A 51 19.91 -10.55 -4.37
CA GLY A 51 20.81 -11.04 -3.32
C GLY A 51 22.14 -10.25 -3.26
N ASP A 52 22.72 -9.95 -4.41
CA ASP A 52 23.93 -9.12 -4.50
C ASP A 52 23.64 -7.70 -3.94
N LEU A 53 22.53 -7.06 -4.34
CA LEU A 53 22.12 -5.75 -3.85
C LEU A 53 21.85 -5.76 -2.34
N LEU A 54 21.10 -6.73 -1.83
CA LEU A 54 20.83 -6.88 -0.39
C LEU A 54 22.15 -6.90 0.41
N SER A 55 23.13 -7.64 -0.07
CA SER A 55 24.43 -7.79 0.61
C SER A 55 25.23 -6.47 0.70
N THR A 56 24.79 -5.42 -0.02
CA THR A 56 25.43 -4.09 0.04
C THR A 56 24.90 -3.22 1.18
N GLY A 57 23.74 -3.59 1.76
CA GLY A 57 23.11 -2.86 2.86
C GLY A 57 22.78 -1.42 2.50
N SER A 58 22.83 -0.52 3.48
CA SER A 58 22.49 0.89 3.31
C SER A 58 23.35 1.60 2.25
N GLN A 59 24.63 1.23 2.12
CA GLN A 59 25.54 1.83 1.14
C GLN A 59 25.05 1.62 -0.30
N GLY A 60 24.51 0.44 -0.60
CA GLY A 60 23.93 0.16 -1.91
C GLY A 60 22.67 0.95 -2.20
N VAL A 61 21.76 1.03 -1.22
CA VAL A 61 20.54 1.84 -1.35
C VAL A 61 20.89 3.31 -1.55
N ASP A 62 21.77 3.87 -0.71
CA ASP A 62 22.19 5.28 -0.80
C ASP A 62 22.85 5.59 -2.14
N MET A 63 23.65 4.67 -2.69
CA MET A 63 24.23 4.83 -4.02
C MET A 63 23.15 4.86 -5.10
N LEU A 64 22.21 3.92 -5.09
CA LEU A 64 21.11 3.89 -6.08
C LEU A 64 20.23 5.14 -5.98
N VAL A 65 19.90 5.58 -4.77
CA VAL A 65 19.16 6.82 -4.53
C VAL A 65 19.90 8.02 -5.10
N SER A 66 21.22 8.12 -4.87
CA SER A 66 22.04 9.22 -5.40
C SER A 66 22.17 9.23 -6.94
N MET A 67 21.98 8.08 -7.58
CA MET A 67 22.04 7.92 -9.04
C MET A 67 20.68 8.10 -9.72
N PHE A 68 19.59 8.14 -8.95
CA PHE A 68 18.24 8.21 -9.51
C PHE A 68 17.88 9.66 -9.86
N ASP A 69 17.80 9.94 -11.15
CA ASP A 69 17.47 11.24 -11.74
C ASP A 69 16.08 11.28 -12.44
N GLY A 70 15.24 10.31 -12.10
CA GLY A 70 13.89 10.19 -12.65
C GLY A 70 13.85 9.37 -13.94
N THR A 71 13.70 10.03 -15.09
CA THR A 71 13.34 9.36 -16.35
C THR A 71 14.51 8.75 -17.11
N ASN A 72 15.74 9.20 -16.86
CA ASN A 72 16.90 8.86 -17.70
C ASN A 72 17.69 7.66 -17.20
N ASN A 73 17.39 7.15 -16.00
CA ASN A 73 18.14 6.05 -15.39
C ASN A 73 17.28 4.81 -15.14
N VAL A 74 16.80 4.21 -16.24
CA VAL A 74 15.94 2.99 -16.22
C VAL A 74 16.55 1.86 -15.40
N PRO A 75 17.85 1.50 -15.52
CA PRO A 75 18.45 0.45 -14.69
C PRO A 75 18.35 0.73 -13.19
N VAL A 76 18.53 1.98 -12.75
CA VAL A 76 18.41 2.36 -11.33
C VAL A 76 16.97 2.25 -10.86
N ALA A 77 16.00 2.76 -11.65
CA ALA A 77 14.58 2.63 -11.34
C ALA A 77 14.18 1.15 -11.19
N TYR A 78 14.67 0.31 -12.11
CA TYR A 78 14.42 -1.12 -12.08
C TYR A 78 15.05 -1.81 -10.86
N ALA A 79 16.29 -1.46 -10.52
CA ALA A 79 16.99 -1.99 -9.35
C ALA A 79 16.26 -1.60 -8.05
N LEU A 80 15.86 -0.33 -7.88
CA LEU A 80 15.12 0.13 -6.72
C LEU A 80 13.74 -0.54 -6.60
N SER A 81 12.99 -0.62 -7.70
CA SER A 81 11.66 -1.27 -7.71
C SER A 81 11.78 -2.77 -7.45
N GLY A 82 12.78 -3.43 -8.04
CA GLY A 82 13.06 -4.84 -7.81
C GLY A 82 13.46 -5.10 -6.36
N TRP A 83 14.29 -4.24 -5.77
CA TRP A 83 14.69 -4.38 -4.37
C TRP A 83 13.49 -4.21 -3.43
N ALA A 84 12.63 -3.21 -3.65
CA ALA A 84 11.39 -3.04 -2.90
C ALA A 84 10.51 -4.30 -2.93
N ALA A 85 10.28 -4.86 -4.13
CA ALA A 85 9.51 -6.08 -4.30
C ALA A 85 10.14 -7.28 -3.59
N PHE A 86 11.46 -7.41 -3.66
CA PHE A 86 12.19 -8.53 -3.06
C PHE A 86 12.13 -8.51 -1.54
N VAL A 87 12.34 -7.34 -0.91
CA VAL A 87 12.33 -7.24 0.57
C VAL A 87 10.92 -7.33 1.15
N SER A 88 9.88 -7.01 0.37
CA SER A 88 8.48 -7.13 0.82
C SER A 88 8.05 -8.59 1.05
N SER A 89 8.79 -9.57 0.55
CA SER A 89 8.45 -10.99 0.59
C SER A 89 9.09 -11.76 1.75
N GLY A 90 9.38 -11.13 2.90
CA GLY A 90 9.80 -11.82 4.11
C GLY A 90 11.21 -11.52 4.60
N HIS A 91 11.82 -10.43 4.14
CA HIS A 91 13.17 -9.98 4.52
C HIS A 91 13.11 -8.74 5.44
N GLU A 92 12.50 -8.85 6.61
CA GLU A 92 12.15 -7.69 7.46
C GLU A 92 13.35 -6.79 7.83
N ALA A 93 14.51 -7.38 8.19
CA ALA A 93 15.69 -6.61 8.53
C ALA A 93 16.22 -5.79 7.32
N ASP A 94 16.25 -6.43 6.15
CA ASP A 94 16.71 -5.81 4.90
C ASP A 94 15.67 -4.81 4.38
N ARG A 95 14.37 -5.09 4.58
CA ARG A 95 13.26 -4.19 4.28
C ARG A 95 13.45 -2.86 4.99
N LYS A 96 13.73 -2.89 6.31
CA LYS A 96 13.96 -1.67 7.10
C LYS A 96 15.15 -0.88 6.58
N VAL A 97 16.28 -1.52 6.29
CA VAL A 97 17.48 -0.86 5.73
C VAL A 97 17.15 -0.19 4.40
N PHE A 98 16.41 -0.88 3.53
CA PHE A 98 15.96 -0.33 2.25
C PHE A 98 15.04 0.88 2.46
N ALA A 99 13.99 0.74 3.29
CA ALA A 99 13.03 1.81 3.54
C ALA A 99 13.69 3.07 4.13
N GLU A 100 14.62 2.93 5.08
CA GLU A 100 15.39 4.05 5.62
C GLU A 100 16.21 4.78 4.54
N GLY A 101 16.79 4.04 3.58
CA GLY A 101 17.49 4.64 2.43
C GLY A 101 16.56 5.42 1.52
N ILE A 102 15.38 4.86 1.23
CA ILE A 102 14.35 5.55 0.42
C ILE A 102 13.80 6.78 1.14
N VAL A 103 13.62 6.73 2.47
CA VAL A 103 13.23 7.91 3.27
C VAL A 103 14.25 9.03 3.11
N ARG A 104 15.55 8.75 3.20
CA ARG A 104 16.60 9.76 2.95
C ARG A 104 16.50 10.35 1.54
N GLY A 105 16.22 9.51 0.54
CA GLY A 105 15.99 9.97 -0.84
C GLY A 105 14.76 10.85 -0.97
N LEU A 106 13.65 10.48 -0.34
CA LEU A 106 12.42 11.26 -0.31
C LEU A 106 12.62 12.63 0.36
N ASP A 107 13.31 12.67 1.49
CA ASP A 107 13.57 13.92 2.22
C ASP A 107 14.55 14.84 1.49
N GLY A 108 15.49 14.28 0.73
CA GLY A 108 16.44 15.03 -0.09
C GLY A 108 15.91 15.45 -1.46
N SER A 109 14.76 14.96 -1.90
CA SER A 109 14.24 15.23 -3.25
C SER A 109 13.43 16.53 -3.31
N ALA A 110 13.83 17.43 -4.20
CA ALA A 110 13.07 18.62 -4.57
C ALA A 110 12.15 18.39 -5.78
N ASP A 111 12.35 17.31 -6.55
CA ASP A 111 11.54 16.96 -7.70
C ASP A 111 10.34 16.12 -7.26
N PRO A 112 9.09 16.59 -7.50
CA PRO A 112 7.89 15.88 -7.11
C PRO A 112 7.71 14.51 -7.81
N GLU A 113 8.23 14.31 -9.02
CA GLU A 113 8.14 13.03 -9.72
C GLU A 113 9.08 11.98 -9.08
N ILE A 114 10.29 12.42 -8.71
CA ILE A 114 11.23 11.59 -7.96
C ILE A 114 10.66 11.26 -6.58
N ALA A 115 10.13 12.25 -5.87
CA ALA A 115 9.48 12.06 -4.59
C ALA A 115 8.29 11.08 -4.68
N ALA A 116 7.45 11.21 -5.71
CA ALA A 116 6.33 10.29 -5.95
C ALA A 116 6.82 8.85 -6.24
N PHE A 117 7.95 8.69 -6.93
CA PHE A 117 8.56 7.38 -7.12
C PHE A 117 9.00 6.76 -5.77
N TYR A 118 9.68 7.52 -4.92
CA TYR A 118 10.08 7.03 -3.60
C TYR A 118 8.88 6.70 -2.71
N ILE A 119 7.81 7.49 -2.75
CA ILE A 119 6.56 7.16 -2.03
C ILE A 119 5.99 5.83 -2.49
N ARG A 120 6.00 5.52 -3.81
CA ARG A 120 5.57 4.21 -4.32
C ARG A 120 6.43 3.06 -3.82
N LEU A 121 7.75 3.26 -3.69
CA LEU A 121 8.63 2.24 -3.10
C LEU A 121 8.30 2.04 -1.61
N LEU A 122 8.03 3.11 -0.86
CA LEU A 122 7.62 3.04 0.53
C LEU A 122 6.21 2.46 0.72
N GLN A 123 5.30 2.65 -0.24
CA GLN A 123 4.02 1.94 -0.25
C GLN A 123 4.21 0.43 -0.27
N GLN A 124 5.21 -0.07 -0.98
CA GLN A 124 5.51 -1.50 -1.11
C GLN A 124 6.36 -2.05 0.03
N ALA A 125 7.38 -1.32 0.44
CA ALA A 125 8.43 -1.79 1.36
C ALA A 125 8.59 -0.94 2.63
N GLY A 126 7.72 0.05 2.85
CA GLY A 126 7.77 0.89 4.04
C GLY A 126 7.28 0.19 5.30
N GLY A 127 7.62 0.77 6.44
CA GLY A 127 7.17 0.39 7.77
C GLY A 127 7.14 1.62 8.68
N ASP A 128 7.21 1.44 9.99
CA ASP A 128 7.16 2.55 10.96
C ASP A 128 8.24 3.61 10.74
N GLU A 129 9.40 3.22 10.20
CA GLU A 129 10.50 4.11 9.84
C GLU A 129 10.14 5.10 8.73
N SER A 130 9.12 4.80 7.92
CA SER A 130 8.68 5.63 6.80
C SER A 130 7.55 6.59 7.15
N VAL A 131 6.88 6.38 8.28
CA VAL A 131 5.62 7.06 8.61
C VAL A 131 5.79 8.57 8.71
N ASP A 132 6.84 9.05 9.40
CA ASP A 132 7.02 10.49 9.64
C ASP A 132 7.31 11.24 8.33
N ALA A 133 8.13 10.65 7.45
CA ALA A 133 8.42 11.21 6.14
C ALA A 133 7.17 11.26 5.23
N LEU A 134 6.34 10.22 5.26
CA LEU A 134 5.08 10.18 4.52
C LEU A 134 4.05 11.17 5.10
N ALA A 135 3.91 11.22 6.42
CA ALA A 135 2.99 12.14 7.09
C ALA A 135 3.31 13.61 6.78
N ALA A 136 4.58 13.98 6.68
CA ALA A 136 5.01 15.32 6.29
C ALA A 136 4.59 15.73 4.87
N ARG A 137 4.16 14.78 4.02
CA ARG A 137 3.71 15.03 2.63
C ARG A 137 2.20 15.08 2.47
N VAL A 138 1.42 14.74 3.51
CA VAL A 138 -0.06 14.62 3.43
C VAL A 138 -0.72 15.91 2.96
N SER A 139 -0.20 17.08 3.33
CA SER A 139 -0.72 18.38 2.92
C SER A 139 -0.21 18.85 1.55
N ASP A 140 0.72 18.14 0.93
CA ASP A 140 1.25 18.49 -0.40
C ASP A 140 0.21 18.20 -1.48
N LYS A 141 0.01 19.15 -2.41
CA LYS A 141 -1.01 19.03 -3.48
C LYS A 141 -0.78 17.88 -4.46
N ARG A 142 0.49 17.47 -4.66
CA ARG A 142 0.87 16.41 -5.61
C ARG A 142 1.18 15.10 -4.91
N LEU A 143 1.76 15.15 -3.72
CA LEU A 143 2.26 14.01 -3.00
C LEU A 143 1.32 13.52 -1.88
N GLY A 144 0.34 14.34 -1.47
CA GLY A 144 -0.52 14.04 -0.33
C GLY A 144 -1.36 12.76 -0.51
N SER A 145 -2.03 12.63 -1.65
CA SER A 145 -2.80 11.42 -1.95
C SER A 145 -1.90 10.17 -2.06
N PRO A 146 -0.78 10.16 -2.82
CA PRO A 146 0.18 9.06 -2.78
C PRO A 146 0.71 8.72 -1.37
N ALA A 147 1.00 9.73 -0.55
CA ALA A 147 1.49 9.52 0.81
C ALA A 147 0.44 8.85 1.70
N LEU A 148 -0.84 9.25 1.59
CA LEU A 148 -1.95 8.62 2.31
C LEU A 148 -2.15 7.16 1.88
N VAL A 149 -2.05 6.86 0.60
CA VAL A 149 -2.11 5.48 0.08
C VAL A 149 -0.95 4.64 0.64
N ALA A 150 0.26 5.21 0.70
CA ALA A 150 1.41 4.51 1.28
C ALA A 150 1.22 4.27 2.79
N LEU A 151 0.76 5.26 3.55
CA LEU A 151 0.43 5.12 4.98
C LEU A 151 -0.64 4.05 5.23
N ALA A 152 -1.69 4.04 4.40
CA ALA A 152 -2.74 3.02 4.49
C ALA A 152 -2.21 1.61 4.19
N SER A 153 -1.34 1.47 3.18
CA SER A 153 -0.69 0.20 2.83
C SER A 153 0.25 -0.31 3.94
N ILE A 154 1.00 0.58 4.59
CA ILE A 154 1.82 0.24 5.76
C ILE A 154 0.94 -0.27 6.91
N GLY A 155 -0.18 0.37 7.19
CA GLY A 155 -1.24 -0.11 8.07
C GLY A 155 -0.86 -0.33 9.54
N THR A 156 0.35 0.04 9.97
CA THR A 156 0.79 -0.10 11.36
C THR A 156 0.05 0.85 12.29
N PRO A 157 0.05 0.63 13.62
CA PRO A 157 -0.54 1.57 14.55
C PRO A 157 -0.02 3.00 14.40
N LYS A 158 1.28 3.19 14.12
CA LYS A 158 1.89 4.50 13.88
C LYS A 158 1.35 5.14 12.60
N ALA A 159 1.23 4.38 11.50
CA ALA A 159 0.65 4.85 10.25
C ALA A 159 -0.82 5.25 10.40
N LYS A 160 -1.61 4.43 11.11
CA LYS A 160 -3.01 4.75 11.43
C LYS A 160 -3.15 6.02 12.28
N GLN A 161 -2.25 6.24 13.24
CA GLN A 161 -2.22 7.47 14.02
C GLN A 161 -1.91 8.70 13.16
N ALA A 162 -0.99 8.58 12.19
CA ALA A 162 -0.67 9.66 11.26
C ALA A 162 -1.90 10.03 10.40
N ILE A 163 -2.61 9.04 9.84
CA ILE A 163 -3.86 9.27 9.09
C ILE A 163 -4.91 9.92 9.99
N ALA A 164 -5.12 9.40 11.21
CA ALA A 164 -6.09 9.96 12.17
C ALA A 164 -5.74 11.40 12.54
N GLY A 165 -4.46 11.74 12.71
CA GLY A 165 -3.98 13.09 12.96
C GLY A 165 -4.37 14.04 11.83
N ALA A 166 -4.07 13.68 10.58
CA ALA A 166 -4.41 14.48 9.41
C ALA A 166 -5.94 14.71 9.25
N VAL A 167 -6.75 13.67 9.52
CA VAL A 167 -8.21 13.80 9.50
C VAL A 167 -8.70 14.80 10.57
N LYS A 168 -8.15 14.74 11.78
CA LYS A 168 -8.56 15.62 12.90
C LYS A 168 -8.15 17.07 12.69
N THR A 169 -7.00 17.31 12.09
CA THR A 169 -6.52 18.67 11.78
C THR A 169 -7.15 19.21 10.48
N GLY A 170 -7.73 18.35 9.65
CA GLY A 170 -8.25 18.71 8.32
C GLY A 170 -7.15 19.03 7.32
N GLU A 171 -5.93 18.57 7.55
CA GLU A 171 -4.80 18.71 6.64
C GLU A 171 -4.87 17.72 5.49
N GLY A 172 -4.76 18.22 4.26
CA GLY A 172 -4.76 17.41 3.05
C GLY A 172 -6.10 17.36 2.34
N ASP A 173 -6.16 16.53 1.30
CA ASP A 173 -7.36 16.31 0.50
C ASP A 173 -8.34 15.40 1.23
N ARG A 174 -9.57 15.88 1.47
CA ARG A 174 -10.58 15.13 2.24
C ARG A 174 -11.01 13.84 1.55
N VAL A 175 -11.03 13.80 0.22
CA VAL A 175 -11.38 12.59 -0.54
C VAL A 175 -10.31 11.51 -0.30
N ALA A 176 -9.04 11.88 -0.44
CA ALA A 176 -7.92 10.97 -0.17
C ALA A 176 -7.85 10.55 1.31
N LEU A 177 -8.14 11.45 2.25
CA LEU A 177 -8.20 11.15 3.68
C LEU A 177 -9.32 10.15 4.00
N ALA A 178 -10.53 10.35 3.49
CA ALA A 178 -11.64 9.43 3.68
C ALA A 178 -11.31 8.04 3.11
N HIS A 179 -10.74 7.98 1.91
CA HIS A 179 -10.27 6.74 1.31
C HIS A 179 -9.26 6.01 2.20
N ALA A 180 -8.20 6.71 2.64
CA ALA A 180 -7.17 6.15 3.50
C ALA A 180 -7.69 5.66 4.86
N VAL A 181 -8.70 6.34 5.44
CA VAL A 181 -9.40 5.87 6.65
C VAL A 181 -10.07 4.53 6.40
N GLY A 182 -10.75 4.37 5.28
CA GLY A 182 -11.42 3.12 4.92
C GLY A 182 -10.42 1.98 4.70
N ASP A 183 -9.37 2.22 3.91
CA ASP A 183 -8.36 1.22 3.54
C ASP A 183 -7.55 0.74 4.76
N ALA A 184 -7.13 1.67 5.62
CA ALA A 184 -6.37 1.33 6.82
C ALA A 184 -7.27 0.93 8.01
N ALA A 185 -8.59 1.01 7.87
CA ALA A 185 -9.56 0.80 8.94
C ALA A 185 -9.20 1.61 10.20
N VAL A 186 -9.07 2.94 10.04
CA VAL A 186 -8.73 3.87 11.13
C VAL A 186 -9.99 4.18 11.94
N ALA A 187 -10.31 3.32 12.88
CA ALA A 187 -11.54 3.38 13.66
C ALA A 187 -11.37 4.15 14.98
N SER A 188 -12.12 5.21 15.16
CA SER A 188 -12.39 5.85 16.46
C SER A 188 -13.68 6.66 16.39
N PRO A 189 -14.35 6.92 17.56
CA PRO A 189 -15.55 7.75 17.57
C PRO A 189 -15.31 9.15 16.97
N GLU A 190 -14.14 9.74 17.19
CA GLU A 190 -13.80 11.06 16.66
C GLU A 190 -13.67 11.05 15.14
N ILE A 191 -13.01 10.04 14.58
CA ILE A 191 -12.86 9.90 13.12
C ILE A 191 -14.24 9.66 12.48
N GLU A 192 -15.06 8.79 13.06
CA GLU A 192 -16.43 8.56 12.59
C GLU A 192 -17.24 9.87 12.55
N GLN A 193 -17.16 10.70 13.60
CA GLN A 193 -17.85 11.99 13.64
C GLN A 193 -17.34 12.99 12.60
N VAL A 194 -16.02 13.03 12.36
CA VAL A 194 -15.43 13.88 11.32
C VAL A 194 -15.95 13.45 9.94
N LEU A 195 -15.93 12.16 9.61
CA LEU A 195 -16.46 11.66 8.33
C LEU A 195 -17.94 11.97 8.16
N LEU A 196 -18.75 11.79 9.21
CA LEU A 196 -20.18 12.16 9.19
C LEU A 196 -20.39 13.66 8.94
N SER A 197 -19.51 14.51 9.44
CA SER A 197 -19.57 15.96 9.20
C SER A 197 -19.21 16.38 7.78
N TRP A 198 -18.53 15.53 7.02
CA TRP A 198 -18.14 15.79 5.63
C TRP A 198 -19.25 15.45 4.63
N LEU A 199 -20.23 14.63 5.02
CA LEU A 199 -21.32 14.20 4.14
C LEU A 199 -22.16 15.37 3.65
N GLY A 200 -22.59 15.28 2.38
CA GLY A 200 -23.43 16.28 1.72
C GLY A 200 -22.64 17.45 1.12
N SER A 201 -21.30 17.35 1.05
CA SER A 201 -20.45 18.37 0.43
C SER A 201 -20.42 18.24 -1.09
N ASP A 202 -20.09 17.05 -1.60
CA ASP A 202 -20.11 16.67 -3.00
C ASP A 202 -20.08 15.14 -3.14
N ASP A 203 -20.51 14.62 -4.29
CA ASP A 203 -20.67 13.17 -4.52
C ASP A 203 -19.36 12.41 -4.43
N THR A 204 -18.21 13.02 -4.77
CA THR A 204 -16.91 12.36 -4.71
C THR A 204 -16.46 12.13 -3.27
N LEU A 205 -16.60 13.16 -2.44
CA LEU A 205 -16.30 13.06 -1.02
C LEU A 205 -17.30 12.15 -0.30
N ASP A 206 -18.59 12.25 -0.63
CA ASP A 206 -19.64 11.41 -0.07
C ASP A 206 -19.34 9.92 -0.35
N LYS A 207 -18.92 9.57 -1.57
CA LYS A 207 -18.54 8.22 -1.95
C LYS A 207 -17.44 7.65 -1.04
N GLU A 208 -16.35 8.39 -0.88
CA GLU A 208 -15.22 7.92 -0.07
C GLU A 208 -15.55 7.94 1.44
N ALA A 209 -16.35 8.90 1.91
CA ALA A 209 -16.83 8.92 3.28
C ALA A 209 -17.79 7.74 3.57
N TYR A 210 -18.71 7.42 2.67
CA TYR A 210 -19.56 6.23 2.81
C TYR A 210 -18.73 4.93 2.79
N TYR A 211 -17.74 4.83 1.90
CA TYR A 211 -16.81 3.72 1.90
C TYR A 211 -16.11 3.57 3.27
N ALA A 212 -15.52 4.64 3.79
CA ALA A 212 -14.86 4.63 5.09
C ALA A 212 -15.84 4.24 6.22
N LEU A 213 -17.03 4.87 6.27
CA LEU A 213 -18.05 4.57 7.28
C LEU A 213 -18.57 3.14 7.20
N SER A 214 -18.58 2.52 6.02
CA SER A 214 -18.91 1.09 5.88
C SER A 214 -17.88 0.18 6.55
N LYS A 215 -16.61 0.61 6.63
CA LYS A 215 -15.49 -0.14 7.24
C LYS A 215 -15.33 0.12 8.74
N ILE A 216 -15.42 1.38 9.15
CA ILE A 216 -15.13 1.77 10.54
C ILE A 216 -16.37 2.15 11.34
N GLY A 217 -17.49 2.44 10.69
CA GLY A 217 -18.69 2.99 11.31
C GLY A 217 -19.30 2.09 12.38
N THR A 218 -20.00 2.73 13.28
CA THR A 218 -20.80 2.12 14.34
C THR A 218 -22.28 2.37 14.10
N SER A 219 -23.13 2.11 15.09
CA SER A 219 -24.54 2.47 15.05
C SER A 219 -24.78 3.97 14.85
N ALA A 220 -23.80 4.81 15.18
CA ALA A 220 -23.88 6.25 14.97
C ALA A 220 -23.96 6.63 13.47
N SER A 221 -23.35 5.83 12.59
CA SER A 221 -23.38 6.04 11.14
C SER A 221 -24.68 5.55 10.47
N LEU A 222 -25.45 4.67 11.10
CA LEU A 222 -26.67 4.09 10.49
C LEU A 222 -27.68 5.12 10.00
N PRO A 223 -28.03 6.18 10.76
CA PRO A 223 -29.00 7.17 10.29
C PRO A 223 -28.58 7.85 8.99
N ALA A 224 -27.30 8.23 8.86
CA ALA A 224 -26.78 8.92 7.69
C ALA A 224 -26.77 8.01 6.46
N LEU A 225 -26.20 6.80 6.59
CA LEU A 225 -26.15 5.85 5.49
C LEU A 225 -27.54 5.37 5.06
N ARG A 226 -28.44 5.19 6.00
CA ARG A 226 -29.85 4.85 5.72
C ARG A 226 -30.54 5.95 4.91
N ALA A 227 -30.39 7.21 5.32
CA ALA A 227 -30.99 8.34 4.62
C ALA A 227 -30.43 8.48 3.19
N ALA A 228 -29.15 8.26 3.01
CA ALA A 228 -28.51 8.25 1.70
C ALA A 228 -29.02 7.10 0.81
N ALA A 229 -29.11 5.88 1.34
CA ALA A 229 -29.67 4.73 0.63
C ALA A 229 -31.14 4.93 0.26
N GLU A 230 -31.93 5.58 1.13
CA GLU A 230 -33.33 5.93 0.86
C GLU A 230 -33.46 6.96 -0.28
N LYS A 231 -32.59 7.99 -0.28
CA LYS A 231 -32.49 8.97 -1.38
C LYS A 231 -32.13 8.29 -2.71
N ALA A 232 -31.26 7.29 -2.68
CA ALA A 232 -30.86 6.46 -3.82
C ALA A 232 -31.94 5.42 -4.22
N GLN A 233 -33.08 5.37 -3.56
CA GLN A 233 -34.12 4.34 -3.76
C GLN A 233 -33.58 2.91 -3.66
N TYR A 234 -32.55 2.72 -2.85
CA TYR A 234 -31.89 1.43 -2.62
C TYR A 234 -31.30 0.79 -3.88
N THR A 235 -31.04 1.56 -4.92
CA THR A 235 -30.40 1.12 -6.16
C THR A 235 -28.90 1.44 -6.15
N GLY A 236 -28.16 0.92 -7.15
CA GLY A 236 -26.78 1.35 -7.41
C GLY A 236 -26.75 2.79 -7.94
N GLU A 237 -25.90 3.61 -7.38
CA GLU A 237 -25.73 5.01 -7.76
C GLU A 237 -24.25 5.43 -7.53
N PRO A 238 -23.79 6.60 -8.08
CA PRO A 238 -22.37 6.96 -8.11
C PRO A 238 -21.68 7.05 -6.76
N THR A 239 -22.40 7.37 -5.67
CA THR A 239 -21.83 7.49 -4.32
C THR A 239 -21.76 6.16 -3.57
N ASN A 240 -22.36 5.08 -4.11
CA ASN A 240 -22.43 3.75 -3.48
C ASN A 240 -23.07 3.75 -2.06
N ALA A 241 -23.92 4.71 -1.74
CA ALA A 241 -24.53 4.86 -0.42
C ALA A 241 -25.32 3.60 0.01
N THR A 242 -26.07 3.00 -0.92
CA THR A 242 -26.83 1.78 -0.65
C THR A 242 -25.96 0.59 -0.32
N GLU A 243 -24.85 0.44 -1.05
CA GLU A 243 -23.87 -0.60 -0.77
C GLU A 243 -23.19 -0.37 0.58
N ALA A 244 -22.74 0.85 0.88
CA ALA A 244 -22.14 1.22 2.16
C ALA A 244 -23.08 0.95 3.34
N TYR A 245 -24.37 1.26 3.18
CA TYR A 245 -25.37 0.96 4.19
C TYR A 245 -25.50 -0.55 4.45
N SER A 246 -25.57 -1.38 3.39
CA SER A 246 -25.65 -2.83 3.54
C SER A 246 -24.35 -3.42 4.15
N GLN A 247 -23.19 -2.89 3.78
CA GLN A 247 -21.89 -3.31 4.35
C GLN A 247 -21.79 -2.95 5.83
N LEU A 248 -22.23 -1.76 6.24
CA LEU A 248 -22.27 -1.37 7.65
C LEU A 248 -23.18 -2.30 8.47
N ILE A 249 -24.36 -2.66 7.95
CA ILE A 249 -25.24 -3.63 8.62
C ILE A 249 -24.53 -4.97 8.80
N ALA A 250 -23.89 -5.48 7.75
CA ALA A 250 -23.14 -6.73 7.82
C ALA A 250 -21.97 -6.65 8.82
N LYS A 251 -21.24 -5.52 8.85
CA LYS A 251 -20.19 -5.27 9.85
C LYS A 251 -20.74 -5.29 11.27
N LEU A 252 -21.81 -4.56 11.56
CA LEU A 252 -22.42 -4.54 12.88
C LEU A 252 -22.87 -5.94 13.33
N TYR A 253 -23.34 -6.75 12.39
CA TYR A 253 -23.66 -8.14 12.65
C TYR A 253 -22.41 -8.94 13.06
N ALA A 254 -21.32 -8.83 12.29
CA ALA A 254 -20.04 -9.47 12.60
C ALA A 254 -19.45 -9.00 13.94
N ASP A 255 -19.69 -7.75 14.31
CA ASP A 255 -19.28 -7.17 15.61
C ASP A 255 -20.17 -7.64 16.80
N GLY A 256 -21.11 -8.56 16.56
CA GLY A 256 -21.99 -9.13 17.59
C GLY A 256 -23.22 -8.27 17.91
N ARG A 257 -23.48 -7.20 17.18
CA ARG A 257 -24.67 -6.33 17.35
C ARG A 257 -25.89 -6.90 16.59
N THR A 258 -26.13 -8.19 16.75
CA THR A 258 -27.07 -8.98 15.95
C THR A 258 -28.50 -8.45 15.97
N LYS A 259 -29.00 -7.98 17.14
CA LYS A 259 -30.37 -7.46 17.27
C LYS A 259 -30.56 -6.18 16.43
N GLU A 260 -29.61 -5.27 16.50
CA GLU A 260 -29.65 -4.01 15.77
C GLU A 260 -29.45 -4.22 14.27
N ALA A 261 -28.41 -4.98 13.90
CA ALA A 261 -28.13 -5.34 12.52
C ALA A 261 -29.30 -6.08 11.87
N GLY A 262 -29.94 -7.02 12.58
CA GLY A 262 -31.12 -7.74 12.12
C GLY A 262 -32.34 -6.82 11.91
N ALA A 263 -32.54 -5.83 12.78
CA ALA A 263 -33.60 -4.83 12.60
C ALA A 263 -33.37 -3.97 11.34
N GLU A 264 -32.12 -3.53 11.12
CA GLU A 264 -31.76 -2.74 9.93
C GLU A 264 -31.79 -3.59 8.65
N ALA A 265 -31.35 -4.84 8.68
CA ALA A 265 -31.43 -5.74 7.54
C ALA A 265 -32.88 -6.02 7.13
N ASN A 266 -33.80 -6.22 8.09
CA ASN A 266 -35.24 -6.35 7.83
C ASN A 266 -35.84 -5.07 7.23
N ARG A 267 -35.41 -3.90 7.72
CA ARG A 267 -35.78 -2.60 7.15
C ARG A 267 -35.33 -2.47 5.69
N LEU A 268 -34.05 -2.78 5.43
CA LEU A 268 -33.48 -2.75 4.07
C LEU A 268 -34.23 -3.72 3.16
N LEU A 269 -34.48 -4.97 3.59
CA LEU A 269 -35.22 -5.97 2.83
C LEU A 269 -36.60 -5.46 2.42
N LYS A 270 -37.36 -4.93 3.37
CA LYS A 270 -38.73 -4.40 3.14
C LYS A 270 -38.70 -3.23 2.15
N LYS A 271 -37.80 -2.27 2.35
CA LYS A 271 -37.70 -1.06 1.53
C LYS A 271 -37.19 -1.34 0.11
N ALA A 272 -36.15 -2.16 -0.02
CA ALA A 272 -35.62 -2.59 -1.31
C ALA A 272 -36.64 -3.39 -2.12
N THR A 273 -37.43 -4.24 -1.46
CA THR A 273 -38.52 -4.97 -2.12
C THR A 273 -39.58 -4.01 -2.65
N ALA A 274 -40.00 -3.02 -1.86
CA ALA A 274 -40.99 -2.02 -2.27
C ALA A 274 -40.48 -1.12 -3.41
N ALA A 275 -39.17 -0.86 -3.46
CA ALA A 275 -38.54 -0.07 -4.51
C ALA A 275 -38.18 -0.90 -5.78
N GLY A 276 -38.34 -2.22 -5.76
CA GLY A 276 -37.90 -3.10 -6.85
C GLY A 276 -36.36 -3.24 -6.97
N ALA A 277 -35.63 -2.88 -5.91
CA ALA A 277 -34.14 -2.88 -5.87
C ALA A 277 -33.63 -4.29 -5.55
N GLU A 278 -33.54 -5.13 -6.56
CA GLU A 278 -33.30 -6.57 -6.43
C GLU A 278 -31.94 -6.88 -5.77
N GLN A 279 -30.87 -6.19 -6.12
CA GLN A 279 -29.53 -6.43 -5.54
C GLN A 279 -29.52 -6.15 -4.04
N SER A 280 -30.11 -5.03 -3.63
CA SER A 280 -30.20 -4.64 -2.21
C SER A 280 -31.11 -5.58 -1.42
N ARG A 281 -32.17 -6.10 -2.05
CA ARG A 281 -33.03 -7.15 -1.49
C ARG A 281 -32.23 -8.42 -1.21
N ILE A 282 -31.43 -8.86 -2.18
CA ILE A 282 -30.57 -10.04 -2.05
C ILE A 282 -29.51 -9.82 -0.95
N ALA A 283 -28.86 -8.65 -0.90
CA ALA A 283 -27.88 -8.32 0.12
C ALA A 283 -28.50 -8.40 1.53
N ALA A 284 -29.66 -7.79 1.74
CA ALA A 284 -30.36 -7.84 3.01
C ALA A 284 -30.77 -9.28 3.41
N ALA A 285 -31.26 -10.08 2.45
CA ALA A 285 -31.61 -11.47 2.69
C ALA A 285 -30.39 -12.32 3.10
N ARG A 286 -29.21 -12.09 2.49
CA ARG A 286 -27.96 -12.77 2.85
C ARG A 286 -27.54 -12.44 4.29
N ILE A 287 -27.60 -11.16 4.70
CA ILE A 287 -27.29 -10.76 6.07
C ILE A 287 -28.23 -11.49 7.06
N LEU A 288 -29.52 -11.56 6.77
CA LEU A 288 -30.49 -12.25 7.62
C LEU A 288 -30.29 -13.78 7.64
N ALA A 289 -29.84 -14.37 6.54
CA ALA A 289 -29.57 -15.81 6.47
C ALA A 289 -28.27 -16.22 7.17
N SER A 290 -27.38 -15.27 7.47
CA SER A 290 -26.15 -15.52 8.23
C SER A 290 -26.35 -15.47 9.75
N GLN A 291 -27.58 -15.24 10.21
CA GLN A 291 -27.99 -15.32 11.61
C GLN A 291 -28.13 -16.80 12.01
#